data_9312e7b0e99d370ff3d7a691f3242639
#
_entry.id   9312e7b0e99d370ff3d7a691f3242639
#
_cell.length_a   1.000
_cell.length_b   1.000
_cell.length_c   1.000
_cell.angle_alpha   90.00
_cell.angle_beta   90.00
_cell.angle_gamma   90.00
#
_symmetry.space_group_name_H-M   'P 1'
#
loop_
_entity.id
_entity.type
_entity.pdbx_description
1 polymer ?
#
loop_
_entity_poly.entity_id
_entity_poly.type
_entity_poly.pdbx_seq_one_letter_code
_entity_poly.pdbx_strand_id
1 'polypeptide(L)'
;MGESWWADGLLKHGKEWETASVSVYPFQSVCSVPAVQAVLQKLVRNLFAEGNDLFREKDFKLSLVQYVEGLNVADYAASDEVTIPKELLCKLHVNRAACYFAMVSAFP
;
A
#
# COMPACT_ATOMS: atom_id res chain seq x y z
N MET A 1 7.66 -3.28 -12.48
CA MET A 1 7.41 -3.21 -12.23
C MET A 1 7.17 -3.07 -11.26
N GLY A 2 6.80 -2.94 -11.23
CA GLY A 2 6.53 -2.66 -10.33
C GLY A 2 7.05 -2.75 -9.21
N GLU A 3 7.46 -3.19 -9.29
CA GLU A 3 7.91 -3.38 -8.43
C GLU A 3 8.10 -2.60 -7.83
N SER A 4 8.06 -2.22 -8.01
CA SER A 4 8.49 -1.60 -7.19
C SER A 4 8.70 -0.26 -7.42
N TRP A 5 7.77 0.42 -8.04
CA TRP A 5 7.91 1.81 -8.22
C TRP A 5 8.05 2.50 -6.89
N TRP A 6 7.31 2.02 -5.91
CA TRP A 6 7.40 2.67 -4.63
C TRP A 6 8.71 2.35 -3.97
N ALA A 7 9.18 1.15 -4.17
CA ALA A 7 10.45 0.81 -3.61
C ALA A 7 11.53 1.60 -4.29
N ASP A 8 11.42 1.78 -5.55
CA ASP A 8 12.37 2.59 -6.23
C ASP A 8 12.25 3.99 -5.80
N GLY A 9 11.06 4.48 -5.68
CA GLY A 9 10.88 5.82 -5.29
C GLY A 9 11.40 6.05 -3.93
N LEU A 10 11.20 5.12 -3.04
CA LEU A 10 11.63 5.30 -1.72
C LEU A 10 13.01 4.81 -1.48
N LEU A 11 13.37 3.74 -2.17
CA LEU A 11 14.61 3.19 -1.93
C LEU A 11 15.65 3.55 -2.86
N LYS A 12 15.33 3.75 -4.10
CA LYS A 12 16.24 4.03 -5.06
C LYS A 12 16.67 5.35 -4.95
N HIS A 13 15.80 6.21 -4.88
CA HIS A 13 16.19 7.46 -4.64
C HIS A 13 16.70 7.43 -3.35
N GLY A 14 16.48 6.44 -2.75
CA GLY A 14 16.90 6.27 -1.52
C GLY A 14 18.31 6.43 -1.30
N LYS A 15 19.09 6.32 -2.28
CA LYS A 15 20.37 6.54 -2.11
C LYS A 15 20.53 7.87 -1.62
N GLU A 16 19.90 8.78 -2.23
CA GLU A 16 19.98 10.08 -1.83
C GLU A 16 19.23 10.32 -0.60
N TRP A 17 18.07 9.83 -0.48
CA TRP A 17 17.33 10.18 0.67
C TRP A 17 17.87 9.45 1.89
N GLU A 18 18.52 8.36 1.68
CA GLU A 18 19.13 7.71 2.72
C GLU A 18 20.17 8.58 3.29
N THR A 19 20.96 9.16 2.47
CA THR A 19 21.99 10.01 2.90
C THR A 19 21.42 11.13 3.65
N ALA A 20 20.36 11.67 3.15
CA ALA A 20 19.77 12.77 3.81
C ALA A 20 19.22 12.33 5.13
N SER A 21 18.65 11.17 5.17
CA SER A 21 18.01 10.81 6.37
C SER A 21 19.00 10.54 7.47
N VAL A 22 20.15 10.20 7.11
CA VAL A 22 21.14 9.99 8.10
C VAL A 22 21.28 11.20 8.97
N SER A 23 21.31 12.31 8.35
CA SER A 23 21.54 13.49 9.11
C SER A 23 20.32 13.96 9.81
N VAL A 24 19.18 13.46 9.46
CA VAL A 24 18.01 13.94 10.11
C VAL A 24 17.37 12.96 11.00
N TYR A 25 18.02 11.94 11.36
CA TYR A 25 17.47 10.98 12.21
C TYR A 25 16.72 11.54 13.40
N PRO A 26 17.32 12.33 14.19
CA PRO A 26 16.63 12.83 15.36
C PRO A 26 15.42 13.62 14.95
N PHE A 27 15.55 14.31 13.87
CA PHE A 27 14.48 15.12 13.41
C PHE A 27 13.34 14.25 12.96
N GLN A 28 13.67 13.17 12.30
CA GLN A 28 12.68 12.28 11.87
C GLN A 28 11.89 11.72 13.00
N SER A 29 12.56 11.34 14.04
CA SER A 29 11.83 10.71 15.11
C SER A 29 10.87 11.69 15.75
N VAL A 30 11.11 12.93 15.58
CA VAL A 30 10.24 13.91 16.16
C VAL A 30 9.04 14.18 15.29
N CYS A 31 9.27 14.46 14.06
CA CYS A 31 8.19 14.88 13.22
C CYS A 31 7.53 13.79 12.49
N SER A 32 8.06 12.64 12.59
CA SER A 32 7.67 11.66 11.67
C SER A 32 6.43 10.89 11.94
N VAL A 33 6.00 10.75 13.17
CA VAL A 33 4.89 9.88 13.40
C VAL A 33 3.63 10.30 12.67
N PRO A 34 3.15 11.50 12.82
CA PRO A 34 1.95 11.87 12.07
C PRO A 34 2.21 11.93 10.58
N ALA A 35 3.41 12.34 10.18
CA ALA A 35 3.71 12.42 8.76
C ALA A 35 3.76 11.05 8.13
N VAL A 36 4.40 10.11 8.80
CA VAL A 36 4.50 8.76 8.29
C VAL A 36 3.12 8.12 8.27
N GLN A 37 2.33 8.36 9.30
CA GLN A 37 0.99 7.82 9.34
C GLN A 37 0.17 8.33 8.16
N ALA A 38 0.27 9.62 7.87
CA ALA A 38 -0.48 10.19 6.76
C ALA A 38 -0.05 9.58 5.43
N VAL A 39 1.24 9.40 5.26
CA VAL A 39 1.75 8.85 4.02
C VAL A 39 1.32 7.41 3.84
N LEU A 40 1.42 6.61 4.90
CA LEU A 40 1.04 5.21 4.80
C LEU A 40 -0.44 5.05 4.58
N GLN A 41 -1.24 5.86 5.26
CA GLN A 41 -2.67 5.80 5.07
C GLN A 41 -3.04 6.18 3.64
N LYS A 42 -2.39 7.21 3.12
CA LYS A 42 -2.68 7.63 1.77
C LYS A 42 -2.26 6.56 0.77
N LEU A 43 -1.14 5.93 1.00
CA LEU A 43 -0.68 4.88 0.12
C LEU A 43 -1.67 3.73 0.08
N VAL A 44 -2.17 3.32 1.25
CA VAL A 44 -3.14 2.24 1.29
C VAL A 44 -4.41 2.63 0.55
N ARG A 45 -4.87 3.86 0.74
CA ARG A 45 -6.06 4.32 0.06
C ARG A 45 -5.87 4.36 -1.44
N ASN A 46 -4.69 4.78 -1.88
CA ASN A 46 -4.42 4.82 -3.31
C ASN A 46 -4.38 3.43 -3.91
N LEU A 47 -3.81 2.48 -3.19
CA LEU A 47 -3.79 1.11 -3.68
C LEU A 47 -5.19 0.52 -3.74
N PHE A 48 -6.00 0.87 -2.76
CA PHE A 48 -7.39 0.43 -2.76
C PHE A 48 -8.13 1.01 -3.96
N ALA A 49 -7.95 2.29 -4.21
CA ALA A 49 -8.63 2.94 -5.31
C ALA A 49 -8.18 2.38 -6.66
N GLU A 50 -6.88 2.12 -6.78
CA GLU A 50 -6.36 1.56 -8.00
C GLU A 50 -6.92 0.16 -8.22
N GLY A 51 -7.01 -0.63 -7.15
CA GLY A 51 -7.58 -1.95 -7.26
C GLY A 51 -9.04 -1.88 -7.69
N ASN A 52 -9.78 -0.90 -7.18
CA ASN A 52 -11.16 -0.74 -7.56
C ASN A 52 -11.31 -0.40 -9.03
N ASP A 53 -10.45 0.47 -9.53
CA ASP A 53 -10.50 0.83 -10.94
C ASP A 53 -10.20 -0.38 -11.81
N LEU A 54 -9.21 -1.14 -11.43
CA LEU A 54 -8.86 -2.33 -12.19
C LEU A 54 -9.96 -3.38 -12.14
N PHE A 55 -10.62 -3.47 -11.00
CA PHE A 55 -11.72 -4.41 -10.88
C PHE A 55 -12.85 -4.02 -11.81
N ARG A 56 -13.13 -2.74 -11.91
CA ARG A 56 -14.18 -2.27 -12.82
C ARG A 56 -13.82 -2.55 -14.27
N GLU A 57 -12.51 -2.53 -14.58
CA GLU A 57 -12.07 -2.85 -15.92
C GLU A 57 -11.96 -4.34 -16.13
N LYS A 58 -12.31 -5.11 -15.12
CA LYS A 58 -12.28 -6.56 -15.17
C LYS A 58 -10.88 -7.14 -15.27
N ASP A 59 -9.89 -6.37 -14.88
CA ASP A 59 -8.54 -6.87 -14.79
C ASP A 59 -8.35 -7.38 -13.38
N PHE A 60 -8.91 -8.54 -13.11
CA PHE A 60 -8.97 -9.05 -11.75
C PHE A 60 -7.61 -9.41 -11.19
N LYS A 61 -6.74 -9.85 -12.04
CA LYS A 61 -5.40 -10.20 -11.58
C LYS A 61 -4.66 -9.00 -11.07
N LEU A 62 -4.63 -7.92 -11.82
CA LEU A 62 -3.96 -6.73 -11.38
C LEU A 62 -4.68 -6.08 -10.22
N SER A 63 -6.00 -6.15 -10.23
CA SER A 63 -6.77 -5.64 -9.11
C SER A 63 -6.37 -6.36 -7.83
N LEU A 64 -6.23 -7.66 -7.91
CA LEU A 64 -5.83 -8.46 -6.76
C LEU A 64 -4.45 -8.02 -6.27
N VAL A 65 -3.53 -7.79 -7.18
CA VAL A 65 -2.19 -7.35 -6.80
C VAL A 65 -2.25 -6.05 -6.01
N GLN A 66 -3.09 -5.12 -6.46
CA GLN A 66 -3.18 -3.84 -5.77
C GLN A 66 -3.78 -4.01 -4.38
N TYR A 67 -4.80 -4.84 -4.25
CA TYR A 67 -5.40 -5.05 -2.95
C TYR A 67 -4.44 -5.76 -2.00
N VAL A 68 -3.68 -6.73 -2.51
CA VAL A 68 -2.72 -7.43 -1.68
C VAL A 68 -1.62 -6.48 -1.24
N GLU A 69 -1.19 -5.63 -2.15
CA GLU A 69 -0.16 -4.67 -1.83
C GLU A 69 -0.67 -3.72 -0.75
N GLY A 70 -1.92 -3.31 -0.85
CA GLY A 70 -2.49 -2.45 0.18
C GLY A 70 -2.51 -3.12 1.53
N LEU A 71 -2.83 -4.41 1.56
CA LEU A 71 -2.83 -5.14 2.82
C LEU A 71 -1.41 -5.29 3.37
N ASN A 72 -0.45 -5.48 2.49
CA ASN A 72 0.93 -5.59 2.93
C ASN A 72 1.43 -4.28 3.53
N VAL A 73 1.07 -3.17 2.93
CA VAL A 73 1.45 -1.88 3.48
C VAL A 73 0.76 -1.66 4.82
N ALA A 74 -0.49 -2.11 4.94
CA ALA A 74 -1.19 -1.96 6.19
C ALA A 74 -0.55 -2.79 7.29
N ASP A 75 -0.07 -3.99 6.96
CA ASP A 75 0.63 -4.81 7.93
C ASP A 75 1.92 -4.14 8.37
N TYR A 76 2.63 -3.58 7.43
CA TYR A 76 3.86 -2.88 7.76
C TYR A 76 3.55 -1.69 8.66
N ALA A 77 2.48 -0.98 8.35
CA ALA A 77 2.10 0.17 9.16
C ALA A 77 1.76 -0.27 10.58
N ALA A 78 1.08 -1.38 10.71
CA ALA A 78 0.71 -1.87 12.02
C ALA A 78 1.95 -2.20 12.85
N SER A 79 2.96 -2.75 12.22
CA SER A 79 4.15 -3.09 12.96
C SER A 79 4.92 -1.86 13.40
N ASP A 80 4.66 -0.72 12.76
CA ASP A 80 5.26 0.54 13.16
C ASP A 80 4.27 1.35 13.98
N GLU A 81 3.23 0.72 14.46
CA GLU A 81 2.24 1.36 15.28
C GLU A 81 1.51 2.48 14.56
N VAL A 82 1.43 2.39 13.27
CA VAL A 82 0.63 3.32 12.49
C VAL A 82 -0.72 2.67 12.25
N THR A 83 -1.77 3.41 12.54
CA THR A 83 -3.12 2.85 12.47
C THR A 83 -3.73 3.08 11.11
N ILE A 84 -4.18 2.02 10.50
CA ILE A 84 -4.93 2.10 9.26
C ILE A 84 -6.39 1.88 9.65
N PRO A 85 -7.32 2.67 9.13
CA PRO A 85 -8.72 2.52 9.51
C PRO A 85 -9.23 1.11 9.28
N LYS A 86 -9.95 0.59 10.25
CA LYS A 86 -10.44 -0.77 10.15
C LYS A 86 -11.40 -0.94 8.99
N GLU A 87 -12.15 0.09 8.69
CA GLU A 87 -13.07 0.02 7.57
C GLU A 87 -12.33 -0.21 6.28
N LEU A 88 -11.21 0.46 6.12
CA LEU A 88 -10.42 0.32 4.91
C LEU A 88 -9.83 -1.08 4.85
N LEU A 89 -9.36 -1.58 5.97
CA LEU A 89 -8.82 -2.93 6.00
C LEU A 89 -9.89 -3.95 5.65
N CYS A 90 -11.07 -3.76 6.18
CA CYS A 90 -12.16 -4.66 5.90
C CYS A 90 -12.49 -4.66 4.41
N LYS A 91 -12.54 -3.48 3.82
CA LYS A 91 -12.81 -3.38 2.40
C LYS A 91 -11.74 -4.04 1.55
N LEU A 92 -10.49 -3.90 1.97
CA LEU A 92 -9.41 -4.54 1.25
C LEU A 92 -9.54 -6.06 1.29
N HIS A 93 -9.88 -6.61 2.44
CA HIS A 93 -10.05 -8.05 2.56
C HIS A 93 -11.23 -8.52 1.73
N VAL A 94 -12.33 -7.81 1.79
CA VAL A 94 -13.52 -8.19 1.05
C VAL A 94 -13.25 -8.11 -0.45
N ASN A 95 -12.59 -7.05 -0.87
CA ASN A 95 -12.33 -6.87 -2.29
C ASN A 95 -11.31 -7.88 -2.80
N ARG A 96 -10.36 -8.26 -1.96
CA ARG A 96 -9.42 -9.30 -2.35
C ARG A 96 -10.18 -10.61 -2.59
N ALA A 97 -11.11 -10.91 -1.70
CA ALA A 97 -11.92 -12.11 -1.85
C ALA A 97 -12.77 -12.01 -3.12
N ALA A 98 -13.26 -10.82 -3.43
CA ALA A 98 -14.04 -10.62 -4.63
C ALA A 98 -13.22 -10.90 -5.88
N CYS A 99 -11.94 -10.53 -5.85
CA CYS A 99 -11.06 -10.81 -6.97
C CYS A 99 -10.88 -12.31 -7.16
N TYR A 100 -10.68 -13.02 -6.07
CA TYR A 100 -10.53 -14.47 -6.16
C TYR A 100 -11.80 -15.10 -6.72
N PHE A 101 -12.94 -14.65 -6.22
CA PHE A 101 -14.20 -15.17 -6.69
C PHE A 101 -14.40 -14.89 -8.17
N ALA A 102 -14.07 -13.67 -8.59
CA ALA A 102 -14.23 -13.30 -9.98
C ALA A 102 -13.33 -14.13 -10.88
N MET A 103 -12.11 -14.38 -10.44
CA MET A 103 -11.19 -15.14 -11.24
C MET A 103 -11.64 -16.60 -11.37
N VAL A 104 -12.16 -17.15 -10.30
CA VAL A 104 -12.65 -18.50 -10.35
C VAL A 104 -13.89 -18.58 -11.22
N SER A 105 -14.77 -17.61 -11.09
CA SER A 105 -15.99 -17.61 -11.88
C SER A 105 -15.75 -17.42 -13.35
N ALA A 106 -14.61 -16.86 -13.69
CA ALA A 106 -14.31 -16.62 -15.10
C ALA A 106 -13.87 -17.87 -15.80
N PHE A 107 -13.53 -18.91 -15.07
CA PHE A 107 -13.12 -20.14 -15.70
C PHE A 107 -14.33 -21.01 -16.03
N PRO A 108 -14.30 -21.67 -17.16
CA PRO A 108 -15.42 -22.51 -17.57
C PRO A 108 -15.63 -23.71 -16.68
#